data_f621451e30f07f000e0181154c9a2f63
#
_entry.id   f621451e30f07f000e0181154c9a2f63
#
_cell.length_a   1.000
_cell.length_b   1.000
_cell.length_c   1.000
_cell.angle_alpha   90.00
_cell.angle_beta   90.00
_cell.angle_gamma   90.00
#
_symmetry.space_group_name_H-M   'P 1'
#
loop_
_entity.id
_entity.type
_entity.pdbx_description
1 polymer ?
#
loop_
_entity_poly.entity_id
_entity_poly.type
_entity_poly.pdbx_seq_one_letter_code
_entity_poly.pdbx_strand_id
1 'polypeptide(L)'
;MAPRQFARRLAASVAFALAAVLFFSAAPSQRAGSQTTPPAGFQWQELGARVFGANCSVCHQENGQGIAGAFPPLAGHVAELFAQQSGRDYLVRLVLFGLEGTISAKGSSYSSAMPPWPQLTDSEIAAALDYVLSAWGNEKLLPRDFTLILPSDVAAARGQQMSAVDVHALRGRIVTTTPGGVADQATTALTFTAEQAERGQAIYERNCQDCHGTTLDNGEFGGAPLKGSYFRQRWASGSVGALYGKTKSTMPPDRPGQLSEQSYVDLTAFLLSQNGYAPGTGELPSDLDIQQKMSLKK
;
A
#
# COMPACT_ATOMS: atom_id res chain seq x y z
N MET A 1 39.82 -50.62 82.83
CA MET A 1 40.01 -51.95 82.26
C MET A 1 40.05 -51.83 80.72
N ALA A 2 41.23 -51.93 80.18
CA ALA A 2 41.46 -52.10 78.78
C ALA A 2 41.26 -53.58 78.46
N PRO A 3 41.50 -54.14 77.27
CA PRO A 3 41.63 -53.60 75.86
C PRO A 3 40.92 -54.49 74.83
N ARG A 4 40.91 -54.14 73.59
CA ARG A 4 41.56 -54.95 72.52
C ARG A 4 41.31 -54.45 71.12
N GLN A 5 42.39 -54.17 70.47
CA GLN A 5 42.70 -54.04 69.06
C GLN A 5 42.23 -55.24 68.22
N PHE A 6 41.90 -55.04 66.96
CA PHE A 6 42.33 -55.86 65.80
C PHE A 6 41.99 -55.06 64.53
N ALA A 7 42.89 -54.42 63.94
CA ALA A 7 43.78 -54.80 62.84
C ALA A 7 43.06 -55.08 61.49
N ARG A 8 43.30 -54.16 60.62
CA ARG A 8 43.65 -54.30 59.20
C ARG A 8 42.85 -55.20 58.28
N ARG A 9 42.28 -54.65 57.23
CA ARG A 9 42.75 -55.03 55.85
C ARG A 9 42.33 -53.90 54.88
N LEU A 10 43.34 -53.35 54.17
CA LEU A 10 43.17 -52.57 52.94
C LEU A 10 42.63 -53.49 51.85
N ALA A 11 41.62 -52.98 51.15
CA ALA A 11 41.28 -53.43 49.81
C ALA A 11 41.11 -52.18 48.95
N ALA A 12 42.06 -51.91 48.09
CA ALA A 12 42.03 -50.88 47.09
C ALA A 12 41.05 -51.34 45.98
N SER A 13 39.92 -50.67 45.88
CA SER A 13 39.03 -50.83 44.73
C SER A 13 39.28 -49.71 43.77
N VAL A 14 39.92 -49.97 42.67
CA VAL A 14 40.09 -49.09 41.52
C VAL A 14 38.73 -48.96 40.86
N ALA A 15 38.08 -47.81 41.06
CA ALA A 15 36.88 -47.44 40.32
C ALA A 15 37.26 -46.87 38.97
N PHE A 16 37.07 -47.64 37.93
CA PHE A 16 37.14 -47.18 36.54
C PHE A 16 35.94 -46.25 36.30
N ALA A 17 36.18 -44.93 36.29
CA ALA A 17 35.19 -43.97 35.83
C ALA A 17 35.13 -44.00 34.31
N LEU A 18 34.14 -44.70 33.74
CA LEU A 18 33.75 -44.55 32.34
C LEU A 18 33.14 -43.16 32.16
N ALA A 19 33.90 -42.21 31.65
CA ALA A 19 33.37 -40.96 31.15
C ALA A 19 32.62 -41.24 29.82
N ALA A 20 31.31 -41.37 29.88
CA ALA A 20 30.47 -41.38 28.69
C ALA A 20 30.46 -39.96 28.11
N VAL A 21 31.27 -39.69 27.10
CA VAL A 21 31.22 -38.49 26.28
C VAL A 21 29.97 -38.62 25.40
N LEU A 22 28.89 -37.97 25.84
CA LEU A 22 27.69 -37.76 25.01
C LEU A 22 28.06 -36.76 23.91
N PHE A 23 28.45 -37.29 22.73
CA PHE A 23 28.46 -36.49 21.52
C PHE A 23 27.01 -36.06 21.22
N PHE A 24 26.66 -34.84 21.66
CA PHE A 24 25.48 -34.15 21.15
C PHE A 24 25.79 -33.79 19.69
N SER A 25 25.42 -34.67 18.78
CA SER A 25 25.38 -34.33 17.35
C SER A 25 24.30 -33.26 17.18
N ALA A 26 24.72 -32.00 17.20
CA ALA A 26 23.89 -30.93 16.73
C ALA A 26 23.61 -31.16 15.23
N ALA A 27 22.43 -31.70 14.93
CA ALA A 27 21.95 -31.74 13.56
C ALA A 27 21.95 -30.30 13.04
N PRO A 28 22.57 -30.03 11.89
CA PRO A 28 22.48 -28.70 11.30
C PRO A 28 21.00 -28.41 11.09
N SER A 29 20.49 -27.36 11.71
CA SER A 29 19.17 -26.79 11.40
C SER A 29 19.21 -26.43 9.93
N GLN A 30 18.63 -27.27 9.08
CA GLN A 30 18.38 -26.90 7.69
C GLN A 30 17.41 -25.75 7.75
N ARG A 31 17.95 -24.53 7.62
CA ARG A 31 17.15 -23.41 7.18
C ARG A 31 16.50 -23.86 5.89
N ALA A 32 15.18 -24.02 5.89
CA ALA A 32 14.43 -24.21 4.68
C ALA A 32 14.77 -23.03 3.76
N GLY A 33 15.73 -23.25 2.87
CA GLY A 33 16.05 -22.30 1.82
C GLY A 33 14.78 -22.12 1.02
N SER A 34 14.28 -20.89 0.94
CA SER A 34 13.17 -20.54 0.05
C SER A 34 13.51 -21.12 -1.32
N GLN A 35 12.68 -22.05 -1.79
CA GLN A 35 12.84 -22.60 -3.15
C GLN A 35 12.54 -21.46 -4.11
N THR A 36 13.56 -20.94 -4.75
CA THR A 36 13.45 -19.86 -5.74
C THR A 36 12.95 -20.34 -7.10
N THR A 37 12.75 -21.64 -7.26
CA THR A 37 12.29 -22.25 -8.51
C THR A 37 10.83 -22.64 -8.39
N PRO A 38 9.95 -22.17 -9.31
CA PRO A 38 8.55 -22.57 -9.33
C PRO A 38 8.41 -24.09 -9.43
N PRO A 39 7.37 -24.67 -8.80
CA PRO A 39 7.06 -26.09 -8.98
C PRO A 39 6.86 -26.43 -10.46
N ALA A 40 7.24 -27.62 -10.89
CA ALA A 40 7.00 -28.07 -12.25
C ALA A 40 5.50 -27.98 -12.57
N GLY A 41 5.13 -27.24 -13.63
CA GLY A 41 3.74 -27.03 -14.03
C GLY A 41 3.01 -25.83 -13.40
N PHE A 42 3.67 -24.98 -12.61
CA PHE A 42 3.07 -23.76 -12.10
C PHE A 42 2.94 -22.69 -13.20
N GLN A 43 1.78 -22.69 -13.85
CA GLN A 43 1.44 -21.76 -14.93
C GLN A 43 0.70 -20.54 -14.35
N TRP A 44 1.44 -19.64 -13.78
CA TRP A 44 0.88 -18.50 -13.04
C TRP A 44 0.18 -17.47 -13.94
N GLN A 45 0.57 -17.34 -15.22
CA GLN A 45 0.06 -16.28 -16.10
C GLN A 45 -1.45 -16.42 -16.34
N GLU A 46 -1.89 -17.57 -16.85
CA GLU A 46 -3.30 -17.81 -17.12
C GLU A 46 -4.12 -17.96 -15.84
N LEU A 47 -3.59 -18.67 -14.86
CA LEU A 47 -4.25 -18.83 -13.56
C LEU A 47 -4.42 -17.49 -12.90
N GLY A 48 -3.37 -16.66 -12.84
CA GLY A 48 -3.39 -15.35 -12.22
C GLY A 48 -4.36 -14.39 -12.89
N ALA A 49 -4.38 -14.36 -14.23
CA ALA A 49 -5.33 -13.54 -14.97
C ALA A 49 -6.79 -13.92 -14.66
N ARG A 50 -7.11 -15.23 -14.62
CA ARG A 50 -8.46 -15.70 -14.26
C ARG A 50 -8.84 -15.35 -12.84
N VAL A 51 -7.95 -15.58 -11.87
CA VAL A 51 -8.19 -15.29 -10.46
C VAL A 51 -8.38 -13.79 -10.24
N PHE A 52 -7.52 -12.97 -10.85
CA PHE A 52 -7.63 -11.51 -10.79
C PHE A 52 -8.97 -11.04 -11.39
N GLY A 53 -9.33 -11.49 -12.58
CA GLY A 53 -10.58 -11.14 -13.26
C GLY A 53 -11.81 -11.50 -12.43
N ALA A 54 -11.80 -12.69 -11.80
CA ALA A 54 -12.96 -13.18 -11.05
C ALA A 54 -13.12 -12.52 -9.66
N ASN A 55 -12.03 -12.07 -9.01
CA ASN A 55 -12.06 -11.69 -7.59
C ASN A 55 -11.59 -10.26 -7.31
N CYS A 56 -10.70 -9.70 -8.12
CA CYS A 56 -10.00 -8.46 -7.80
C CYS A 56 -10.43 -7.29 -8.69
N SER A 57 -10.75 -7.58 -9.98
CA SER A 57 -11.03 -6.54 -10.99
C SER A 57 -12.25 -5.70 -10.69
N VAL A 58 -13.24 -6.21 -9.95
CA VAL A 58 -14.44 -5.47 -9.55
C VAL A 58 -14.10 -4.20 -8.75
N CYS A 59 -13.05 -4.23 -7.94
CA CYS A 59 -12.56 -3.08 -7.19
C CYS A 59 -11.38 -2.40 -7.88
N HIS A 60 -10.39 -3.18 -8.33
CA HIS A 60 -9.15 -2.65 -8.86
C HIS A 60 -9.20 -2.37 -10.37
N GLN A 61 -10.31 -2.64 -11.03
CA GLN A 61 -10.56 -2.55 -12.46
C GLN A 61 -9.67 -3.51 -13.29
N GLU A 62 -10.10 -3.88 -14.49
CA GLU A 62 -9.36 -4.79 -15.38
C GLU A 62 -7.96 -4.27 -15.77
N ASN A 63 -7.83 -2.96 -15.85
CA ASN A 63 -6.57 -2.27 -16.16
C ASN A 63 -5.70 -1.94 -14.92
N GLY A 64 -6.11 -2.38 -13.73
CA GLY A 64 -5.38 -2.16 -12.48
C GLY A 64 -5.33 -0.72 -11.99
N GLN A 65 -6.11 0.21 -12.56
CA GLN A 65 -6.09 1.63 -12.16
C GLN A 65 -6.89 1.91 -10.90
N GLY A 66 -7.72 0.98 -10.45
CA GLY A 66 -8.58 1.18 -9.30
C GLY A 66 -9.65 2.24 -9.55
N ILE A 67 -10.21 2.76 -8.45
CA ILE A 67 -11.20 3.85 -8.48
C ILE A 67 -10.72 4.92 -7.50
N ALA A 68 -10.42 6.11 -8.02
CA ALA A 68 -9.85 7.20 -7.22
C ALA A 68 -10.69 7.49 -5.96
N GLY A 69 -10.05 7.51 -4.81
CA GLY A 69 -10.66 7.74 -3.50
C GLY A 69 -11.49 6.57 -2.95
N ALA A 70 -11.69 5.48 -3.71
CA ALA A 70 -12.40 4.28 -3.27
C ALA A 70 -11.47 3.07 -3.22
N PHE A 71 -10.86 2.69 -4.35
CA PHE A 71 -10.00 1.51 -4.45
C PHE A 71 -8.65 1.88 -5.04
N PRO A 72 -7.53 1.54 -4.40
CA PRO A 72 -6.20 1.98 -4.83
C PRO A 72 -5.80 1.35 -6.18
N PRO A 73 -4.96 2.05 -6.97
CA PRO A 73 -4.38 1.47 -8.17
C PRO A 73 -3.39 0.36 -7.81
N LEU A 74 -3.33 -0.66 -8.65
CA LEU A 74 -2.30 -1.69 -8.64
C LEU A 74 -1.22 -1.39 -9.69
N ALA A 75 -1.65 -0.85 -10.84
CA ALA A 75 -0.75 -0.40 -11.88
C ALA A 75 0.19 0.70 -11.38
N GLY A 76 1.49 0.51 -11.56
CA GLY A 76 2.53 1.44 -11.14
C GLY A 76 2.72 1.55 -9.62
N HIS A 77 1.98 0.80 -8.80
CA HIS A 77 2.06 0.91 -7.33
C HIS A 77 2.47 -0.40 -6.64
N VAL A 78 1.91 -1.53 -7.05
CA VAL A 78 2.16 -2.79 -6.35
C VAL A 78 3.63 -3.23 -6.46
N ALA A 79 4.28 -2.95 -7.59
CA ALA A 79 5.69 -3.24 -7.79
C ALA A 79 6.60 -2.38 -6.88
N GLU A 80 6.21 -1.14 -6.59
CA GLU A 80 6.92 -0.28 -5.63
C GLU A 80 6.83 -0.85 -4.20
N LEU A 81 5.68 -1.40 -3.82
CA LEU A 81 5.52 -2.07 -2.53
C LEU A 81 6.34 -3.36 -2.47
N PHE A 82 6.31 -4.15 -3.55
CA PHE A 82 7.07 -5.40 -3.63
C PHE A 82 8.58 -5.16 -3.47
N ALA A 83 9.10 -4.08 -4.06
CA ALA A 83 10.52 -3.72 -3.99
C ALA A 83 11.01 -3.34 -2.58
N GLN A 84 10.09 -3.12 -1.63
CA GLN A 84 10.45 -2.78 -0.26
C GLN A 84 10.88 -4.01 0.55
N GLN A 85 11.70 -3.80 1.57
CA GLN A 85 11.99 -4.83 2.55
C GLN A 85 10.66 -5.36 3.14
N SER A 86 10.44 -6.67 3.09
CA SER A 86 9.20 -7.33 3.49
C SER A 86 7.97 -7.04 2.60
N GLY A 87 8.14 -6.33 1.47
CA GLY A 87 7.04 -6.05 0.55
C GLY A 87 6.38 -7.30 -0.01
N ARG A 88 7.18 -8.31 -0.36
CA ARG A 88 6.71 -9.63 -0.78
C ARG A 88 5.78 -10.28 0.27
N ASP A 89 6.21 -10.37 1.52
CA ASP A 89 5.43 -10.94 2.63
C ASP A 89 4.16 -10.13 2.90
N TYR A 90 4.26 -8.81 2.82
CA TYR A 90 3.11 -7.92 2.95
C TYR A 90 2.05 -8.20 1.89
N LEU A 91 2.41 -8.30 0.61
CA LEU A 91 1.44 -8.54 -0.46
C LEU A 91 0.73 -9.88 -0.32
N VAL A 92 1.43 -10.92 0.11
CA VAL A 92 0.83 -12.23 0.39
C VAL A 92 -0.18 -12.12 1.54
N ARG A 93 0.20 -11.48 2.66
CA ARG A 93 -0.69 -11.30 3.82
C ARG A 93 -1.88 -10.40 3.51
N LEU A 94 -1.69 -9.40 2.67
CA LEU A 94 -2.76 -8.51 2.21
C LEU A 94 -3.89 -9.30 1.54
N VAL A 95 -3.56 -10.25 0.67
CA VAL A 95 -4.57 -11.07 0.02
C VAL A 95 -5.19 -12.09 0.99
N LEU A 96 -4.37 -12.72 1.83
CA LEU A 96 -4.83 -13.73 2.78
C LEU A 96 -5.77 -13.17 3.85
N PHE A 97 -5.45 -12.00 4.41
CA PHE A 97 -6.07 -11.50 5.64
C PHE A 97 -6.82 -10.18 5.46
N GLY A 98 -6.75 -9.59 4.25
CA GLY A 98 -7.37 -8.31 3.97
C GLY A 98 -6.61 -7.13 4.55
N LEU A 99 -7.23 -5.96 4.47
CA LEU A 99 -6.68 -4.72 5.02
C LEU A 99 -7.81 -3.80 5.48
N GLU A 100 -7.67 -3.28 6.69
CA GLU A 100 -8.60 -2.31 7.26
C GLU A 100 -7.81 -1.14 7.83
N GLY A 101 -8.15 0.07 7.37
CA GLY A 101 -7.49 1.30 7.76
C GLY A 101 -7.22 2.20 6.55
N THR A 102 -6.95 3.45 6.83
CA THR A 102 -6.64 4.43 5.77
C THR A 102 -5.22 4.24 5.27
N ILE A 103 -5.07 4.11 3.95
CA ILE A 103 -3.77 4.03 3.28
C ILE A 103 -3.58 5.18 2.30
N SER A 104 -2.34 5.50 2.00
CA SER A 104 -1.97 6.34 0.87
C SER A 104 -1.39 5.48 -0.26
N ALA A 105 -1.81 5.74 -1.49
CA ALA A 105 -1.27 5.14 -2.70
C ALA A 105 -1.28 6.17 -3.82
N LYS A 106 -0.13 6.38 -4.48
CA LYS A 106 0.03 7.38 -5.55
C LYS A 106 -0.54 8.77 -5.18
N GLY A 107 -0.24 9.23 -3.96
CA GLY A 107 -0.68 10.53 -3.46
C GLY A 107 -2.16 10.65 -3.07
N SER A 108 -2.96 9.62 -3.27
CA SER A 108 -4.37 9.59 -2.90
C SER A 108 -4.60 8.75 -1.63
N SER A 109 -5.62 9.13 -0.86
CA SER A 109 -6.03 8.43 0.35
C SER A 109 -7.19 7.48 0.08
N TYR A 110 -7.13 6.28 0.64
CA TYR A 110 -8.13 5.22 0.49
C TYR A 110 -8.48 4.66 1.87
N SER A 111 -9.75 4.57 2.17
CA SER A 111 -10.26 4.08 3.46
C SER A 111 -11.22 2.89 3.33
N SER A 112 -11.48 2.42 2.11
CA SER A 112 -12.28 1.22 1.89
C SER A 112 -11.49 -0.02 2.33
N ALA A 113 -12.14 -0.91 3.09
CA ALA A 113 -11.53 -2.17 3.48
C ALA A 113 -11.33 -3.09 2.26
N MET A 114 -10.18 -3.75 2.19
CA MET A 114 -9.96 -4.86 1.28
C MET A 114 -10.34 -6.16 2.00
N PRO A 115 -11.29 -6.94 1.49
CA PRO A 115 -11.67 -8.20 2.12
C PRO A 115 -10.55 -9.24 2.04
N PRO A 116 -10.46 -10.17 3.01
CA PRO A 116 -9.57 -11.33 2.92
C PRO A 116 -10.09 -12.37 1.92
N TRP A 117 -9.17 -13.14 1.35
CA TRP A 117 -9.46 -14.20 0.39
C TRP A 117 -8.95 -15.57 0.87
N PRO A 118 -9.36 -16.05 2.05
CA PRO A 118 -8.85 -17.29 2.63
C PRO A 118 -9.26 -18.55 1.84
N GLN A 119 -10.32 -18.46 1.03
CA GLN A 119 -10.84 -19.54 0.20
C GLN A 119 -10.00 -19.81 -1.06
N LEU A 120 -9.17 -18.85 -1.49
CA LEU A 120 -8.25 -19.09 -2.60
C LEU A 120 -7.11 -20.02 -2.14
N THR A 121 -6.73 -20.94 -3.01
CA THR A 121 -5.59 -21.83 -2.80
C THR A 121 -4.28 -21.04 -2.81
N ASP A 122 -3.23 -21.61 -2.25
CA ASP A 122 -1.91 -20.98 -2.24
C ASP A 122 -1.39 -20.72 -3.67
N SER A 123 -1.68 -21.62 -4.61
CA SER A 123 -1.34 -21.44 -6.02
C SER A 123 -2.12 -20.32 -6.68
N GLU A 124 -3.39 -20.16 -6.35
CA GLU A 124 -4.23 -19.09 -6.90
C GLU A 124 -3.77 -17.71 -6.40
N ILE A 125 -3.47 -17.59 -5.10
CA ILE A 125 -2.97 -16.34 -4.54
C ILE A 125 -1.60 -15.98 -5.11
N ALA A 126 -0.66 -16.95 -5.17
CA ALA A 126 0.65 -16.73 -5.77
C ALA A 126 0.54 -16.29 -7.22
N ALA A 127 -0.27 -17.00 -8.02
CA ALA A 127 -0.46 -16.67 -9.43
C ALA A 127 -1.12 -15.30 -9.65
N ALA A 128 -2.13 -14.93 -8.83
CA ALA A 128 -2.77 -13.63 -8.92
C ALA A 128 -1.80 -12.49 -8.60
N LEU A 129 -0.95 -12.65 -7.58
CA LEU A 129 0.07 -11.66 -7.22
C LEU A 129 1.14 -11.52 -8.33
N ASP A 130 1.61 -12.62 -8.89
CA ASP A 130 2.59 -12.61 -9.99
C ASP A 130 2.01 -11.99 -11.26
N TYR A 131 0.73 -12.26 -11.55
CA TYR A 131 0.03 -11.59 -12.65
C TYR A 131 -0.02 -10.07 -12.43
N VAL A 132 -0.45 -9.60 -11.27
CA VAL A 132 -0.53 -8.18 -10.95
C VAL A 132 0.85 -7.51 -10.98
N LEU A 133 1.89 -8.18 -10.49
CA LEU A 133 3.27 -7.70 -10.52
C LEU A 133 3.84 -7.59 -11.95
N SER A 134 3.30 -8.34 -12.90
CA SER A 134 3.77 -8.39 -14.29
C SER A 134 2.85 -7.67 -15.28
N ALA A 135 1.66 -7.24 -14.84
CA ALA A 135 0.68 -6.57 -15.69
C ALA A 135 0.87 -5.04 -15.71
N TRP A 136 0.31 -4.40 -16.70
CA TRP A 136 0.15 -2.94 -16.83
C TRP A 136 1.44 -2.13 -16.71
N GLY A 137 2.58 -2.72 -17.07
CA GLY A 137 3.89 -2.07 -16.99
C GLY A 137 4.59 -2.20 -15.64
N ASN A 138 4.01 -2.91 -14.67
CA ASN A 138 4.61 -3.16 -13.36
C ASN A 138 5.94 -3.92 -13.47
N GLU A 139 6.08 -4.80 -14.48
CA GLU A 139 7.32 -5.57 -14.72
C GLU A 139 8.56 -4.68 -14.89
N LYS A 140 8.39 -3.45 -15.38
CA LYS A 140 9.47 -2.48 -15.55
C LYS A 140 9.94 -1.84 -14.24
N LEU A 141 9.12 -1.93 -13.20
CA LEU A 141 9.37 -1.35 -11.88
C LEU A 141 9.89 -2.39 -10.87
N LEU A 142 9.91 -3.67 -11.25
CA LEU A 142 10.39 -4.74 -10.39
C LEU A 142 11.93 -4.68 -10.25
N PRO A 143 12.48 -5.07 -9.09
CA PRO A 143 13.92 -5.16 -8.91
C PRO A 143 14.53 -6.20 -9.86
N ARG A 144 15.83 -6.04 -10.19
CA ARG A 144 16.53 -6.91 -11.15
C ARG A 144 16.62 -8.37 -10.71
N ASP A 145 16.57 -8.60 -9.41
CA ASP A 145 16.60 -9.90 -8.75
C ASP A 145 15.19 -10.42 -8.41
N PHE A 146 14.18 -9.87 -9.06
CA PHE A 146 12.80 -10.31 -8.88
C PHE A 146 12.68 -11.83 -9.10
N THR A 147 11.98 -12.48 -8.18
CA THR A 147 11.56 -13.88 -8.27
C THR A 147 10.06 -13.98 -8.03
N LEU A 148 9.42 -14.94 -8.68
CA LEU A 148 7.99 -15.19 -8.52
C LEU A 148 7.63 -15.48 -7.05
N ILE A 149 6.42 -15.07 -6.66
CA ILE A 149 5.79 -15.50 -5.42
C ILE A 149 5.38 -16.96 -5.60
N LEU A 150 5.84 -17.84 -4.71
CA LEU A 150 5.55 -19.25 -4.81
C LEU A 150 4.38 -19.67 -3.90
N PRO A 151 3.65 -20.74 -4.26
CA PRO A 151 2.64 -21.30 -3.36
C PRO A 151 3.16 -21.61 -1.95
N SER A 152 4.44 -21.95 -1.81
CA SER A 152 5.10 -22.17 -0.52
C SER A 152 5.21 -20.89 0.32
N ASP A 153 5.37 -19.71 -0.31
CA ASP A 153 5.39 -18.42 0.40
C ASP A 153 4.01 -18.13 0.99
N VAL A 154 2.96 -18.42 0.22
CA VAL A 154 1.58 -18.24 0.65
C VAL A 154 1.24 -19.22 1.78
N ALA A 155 1.61 -20.50 1.66
CA ALA A 155 1.41 -21.50 2.69
C ALA A 155 2.07 -21.11 4.01
N ALA A 156 3.31 -20.62 3.95
CA ALA A 156 4.05 -20.15 5.14
C ALA A 156 3.35 -18.96 5.83
N ALA A 157 2.86 -18.00 5.06
CA ALA A 157 2.13 -16.85 5.59
C ALA A 157 0.75 -17.24 6.13
N ARG A 158 0.03 -18.16 5.47
CA ARG A 158 -1.29 -18.67 5.91
C ARG A 158 -1.24 -19.31 7.29
N GLY A 159 -0.14 -19.97 7.63
CA GLY A 159 0.08 -20.54 8.97
C GLY A 159 0.24 -19.49 10.09
N GLN A 160 0.38 -18.21 9.75
CA GLN A 160 0.62 -17.12 10.70
C GLN A 160 -0.56 -16.13 10.64
N GLN A 161 -1.63 -16.43 11.35
CA GLN A 161 -2.86 -15.62 11.35
C GLN A 161 -2.58 -14.17 11.73
N MET A 162 -3.20 -13.24 10.98
CA MET A 162 -3.18 -11.80 11.23
C MET A 162 -4.57 -11.21 11.07
N SER A 163 -4.85 -10.09 11.74
CA SER A 163 -6.03 -9.29 11.46
C SER A 163 -5.77 -8.32 10.31
N ALA A 164 -6.82 -7.83 9.66
CA ALA A 164 -6.71 -6.80 8.61
C ALA A 164 -6.06 -5.50 9.14
N VAL A 165 -6.27 -5.19 10.42
CA VAL A 165 -5.62 -4.05 11.11
C VAL A 165 -4.12 -4.29 11.29
N ASP A 166 -3.69 -5.53 11.61
CA ASP A 166 -2.27 -5.86 11.71
C ASP A 166 -1.57 -5.79 10.35
N VAL A 167 -2.26 -6.18 9.27
CA VAL A 167 -1.77 -6.02 7.89
C VAL A 167 -1.61 -4.54 7.55
N HIS A 168 -2.54 -3.68 7.98
CA HIS A 168 -2.40 -2.22 7.85
C HIS A 168 -1.16 -1.70 8.59
N ALA A 169 -0.94 -2.14 9.83
CA ALA A 169 0.25 -1.77 10.61
C ALA A 169 1.54 -2.27 9.95
N LEU A 170 1.53 -3.46 9.33
CA LEU A 170 2.66 -3.97 8.55
C LEU A 170 2.98 -3.06 7.35
N ARG A 171 1.95 -2.59 6.61
CA ARG A 171 2.12 -1.62 5.53
C ARG A 171 2.82 -0.35 6.01
N GLY A 172 2.41 0.20 7.14
CA GLY A 172 3.04 1.39 7.72
C GLY A 172 4.55 1.21 7.94
N ARG A 173 4.97 0.04 8.42
CA ARG A 173 6.40 -0.27 8.62
C ARG A 173 7.18 -0.37 7.30
N ILE A 174 6.58 -1.00 6.28
CA ILE A 174 7.21 -1.13 4.96
C ILE A 174 7.47 0.23 4.34
N VAL A 175 6.48 1.11 4.34
CA VAL A 175 6.56 2.43 3.73
C VAL A 175 7.54 3.34 4.48
N THR A 176 7.73 3.17 5.79
CA THR A 176 8.63 4.00 6.61
C THR A 176 10.09 3.52 6.62
N THR A 177 10.36 2.26 6.28
CA THR A 177 11.72 1.68 6.36
C THR A 177 12.53 1.83 5.08
N THR A 178 11.97 2.38 4.02
CA THR A 178 12.67 2.55 2.76
C THR A 178 13.64 3.73 2.84
N PRO A 179 14.95 3.54 2.67
CA PRO A 179 15.86 4.61 2.28
C PRO A 179 15.47 5.03 0.84
N GLY A 180 14.65 6.06 0.69
CA GLY A 180 14.09 6.52 -0.59
C GLY A 180 12.63 6.14 -0.85
N GLY A 181 11.95 5.39 0.03
CA GLY A 181 10.53 5.11 0.00
C GLY A 181 9.75 6.12 0.80
N VAL A 182 9.16 7.07 0.12
CA VAL A 182 8.12 8.06 0.50
C VAL A 182 8.29 8.81 1.84
N ALA A 183 9.45 8.79 2.44
CA ALA A 183 9.83 9.73 3.48
C ALA A 183 10.80 10.76 2.89
N ASP A 184 10.62 11.20 1.74
CA ASP A 184 11.14 12.40 1.08
C ASP A 184 11.06 12.26 -0.44
N GLN A 185 9.86 12.10 -0.99
CA GLN A 185 9.65 12.87 -2.20
C GLN A 185 9.72 14.31 -1.69
N ALA A 186 10.78 15.00 -2.04
CA ALA A 186 10.89 16.42 -1.78
C ALA A 186 9.51 17.00 -2.07
N THR A 187 8.79 17.41 -1.02
CA THR A 187 7.43 17.91 -1.17
C THR A 187 7.56 19.09 -2.11
N THR A 188 7.05 18.92 -3.33
CA THR A 188 7.00 20.05 -4.24
C THR A 188 6.15 21.07 -3.53
N ALA A 189 6.70 22.25 -3.29
CA ALA A 189 5.99 23.29 -2.59
C ALA A 189 4.69 23.54 -3.33
N LEU A 190 3.57 23.53 -2.58
CA LEU A 190 2.27 23.84 -3.15
C LEU A 190 2.34 25.27 -3.70
N THR A 191 2.06 25.42 -4.96
CA THR A 191 2.07 26.71 -5.66
C THR A 191 0.88 26.79 -6.61
N PHE A 192 0.30 27.96 -6.72
CA PHE A 192 -0.65 28.41 -7.73
C PHE A 192 -0.66 29.94 -7.71
N THR A 193 -1.05 30.58 -8.79
CA THR A 193 -1.12 32.07 -8.83
C THR A 193 -2.52 32.57 -8.49
N ALA A 194 -2.62 33.84 -8.13
CA ALA A 194 -3.90 34.50 -7.89
C ALA A 194 -4.76 34.51 -9.16
N GLU A 195 -4.14 34.78 -10.30
CA GLU A 195 -4.79 34.80 -11.61
C GLU A 195 -5.34 33.42 -11.99
N GLN A 196 -4.61 32.35 -11.62
CA GLN A 196 -5.07 30.99 -11.82
C GLN A 196 -6.30 30.69 -10.97
N ALA A 197 -6.32 31.12 -9.72
CA ALA A 197 -7.49 30.99 -8.84
C ALA A 197 -8.70 31.81 -9.34
N GLU A 198 -8.48 33.00 -9.93
CA GLU A 198 -9.54 33.80 -10.54
C GLU A 198 -10.14 33.13 -11.78
N ARG A 199 -9.30 32.54 -12.65
CA ARG A 199 -9.80 31.72 -13.78
C ARG A 199 -10.63 30.52 -13.26
N GLY A 200 -10.16 29.89 -12.18
CA GLY A 200 -10.86 28.80 -11.52
C GLY A 200 -12.20 29.19 -10.93
N GLN A 201 -12.31 30.40 -10.36
CA GLN A 201 -13.57 30.95 -9.87
C GLN A 201 -14.60 31.07 -11.00
N ALA A 202 -14.23 31.63 -12.13
CA ALA A 202 -15.12 31.74 -13.28
C ALA A 202 -15.56 30.37 -13.83
N ILE A 203 -14.73 29.32 -13.69
CA ILE A 203 -15.11 27.95 -14.05
C ILE A 203 -16.09 27.39 -13.00
N TYR A 204 -15.83 27.62 -11.72
CA TYR A 204 -16.69 27.21 -10.62
C TYR A 204 -18.11 27.77 -10.76
N GLU A 205 -18.22 29.06 -10.99
CA GLU A 205 -19.51 29.78 -11.15
C GLU A 205 -20.35 29.22 -12.30
N ARG A 206 -19.70 28.77 -13.39
CA ARG A 206 -20.44 28.25 -14.56
C ARG A 206 -20.79 26.76 -14.47
N ASN A 207 -20.05 25.95 -13.67
CA ASN A 207 -20.16 24.50 -13.74
C ASN A 207 -20.43 23.83 -12.41
N CYS A 208 -20.31 24.52 -11.28
CA CYS A 208 -20.25 23.88 -9.97
C CYS A 208 -21.17 24.54 -8.92
N GLN A 209 -21.37 25.85 -8.98
CA GLN A 209 -22.04 26.60 -7.92
C GLN A 209 -23.50 26.19 -7.71
N ASP A 210 -24.21 25.76 -8.75
CA ASP A 210 -25.62 25.36 -8.63
C ASP A 210 -25.78 24.18 -7.66
N CYS A 211 -24.81 23.27 -7.66
CA CYS A 211 -24.78 22.11 -6.75
C CYS A 211 -24.03 22.39 -5.44
N HIS A 212 -22.94 23.18 -5.48
CA HIS A 212 -22.04 23.38 -4.34
C HIS A 212 -22.20 24.72 -3.64
N GLY A 213 -23.13 25.60 -4.11
CA GLY A 213 -23.41 26.90 -3.54
C GLY A 213 -22.41 27.99 -3.93
N THR A 214 -22.84 29.24 -3.90
CA THR A 214 -21.98 30.40 -4.19
C THR A 214 -20.86 30.59 -3.16
N THR A 215 -21.08 30.11 -1.94
CA THR A 215 -20.13 30.17 -0.81
C THR A 215 -19.33 28.89 -0.62
N LEU A 216 -19.48 27.90 -1.48
CA LEU A 216 -18.82 26.55 -1.46
C LEU A 216 -19.24 25.66 -0.28
N ASP A 217 -20.22 26.01 0.50
CA ASP A 217 -20.61 25.26 1.69
C ASP A 217 -21.88 24.43 1.51
N ASN A 218 -22.77 24.80 0.62
CA ASN A 218 -23.87 23.95 0.16
C ASN A 218 -24.65 24.65 -0.96
N GLY A 219 -25.19 23.88 -1.90
CA GLY A 219 -25.97 24.42 -3.01
C GLY A 219 -27.43 23.98 -3.01
N GLU A 220 -28.20 24.49 -3.97
CA GLU A 220 -29.60 24.17 -4.14
C GLU A 220 -29.90 22.70 -4.31
N PHE A 221 -28.99 21.95 -4.97
CA PHE A 221 -29.12 20.53 -5.21
C PHE A 221 -28.33 19.65 -4.22
N GLY A 222 -27.89 20.21 -3.07
CA GLY A 222 -27.29 19.46 -1.98
C GLY A 222 -25.89 18.93 -2.30
N GLY A 223 -25.11 19.62 -3.11
CA GLY A 223 -23.70 19.27 -3.35
C GLY A 223 -22.90 19.31 -2.06
N ALA A 224 -21.91 18.40 -1.93
CA ALA A 224 -21.05 18.37 -0.75
C ALA A 224 -20.31 19.69 -0.55
N PRO A 225 -20.09 20.13 0.71
CA PRO A 225 -19.30 21.33 0.99
C PRO A 225 -17.86 21.21 0.43
N LEU A 226 -17.41 22.28 -0.24
CA LEU A 226 -16.06 22.35 -0.81
C LEU A 226 -15.14 23.29 0.00
N LYS A 227 -15.59 23.72 1.19
CA LYS A 227 -14.88 24.67 2.07
C LYS A 227 -15.00 24.27 3.53
N GLY A 228 -14.08 24.76 4.35
CA GLY A 228 -14.16 24.68 5.80
C GLY A 228 -13.81 23.31 6.38
N SER A 229 -14.53 22.88 7.42
CA SER A 229 -14.21 21.65 8.15
C SER A 229 -14.35 20.40 7.29
N TYR A 230 -15.37 20.33 6.43
CA TYR A 230 -15.56 19.19 5.52
C TYR A 230 -14.39 19.04 4.55
N PHE A 231 -13.95 20.15 3.93
CA PHE A 231 -12.79 20.12 3.05
C PHE A 231 -11.53 19.67 3.81
N ARG A 232 -11.29 20.21 5.01
CA ARG A 232 -10.13 19.81 5.82
C ARG A 232 -10.15 18.34 6.20
N GLN A 233 -11.28 17.82 6.66
CA GLN A 233 -11.40 16.40 7.02
C GLN A 233 -11.15 15.48 5.82
N ARG A 234 -11.57 15.90 4.65
CA ARG A 234 -11.46 15.08 3.43
C ARG A 234 -10.08 15.15 2.80
N TRP A 235 -9.43 16.31 2.83
CA TRP A 235 -8.27 16.59 1.98
C TRP A 235 -6.99 16.98 2.73
N ALA A 236 -7.04 17.41 4.00
CA ALA A 236 -5.88 17.95 4.71
C ALA A 236 -4.71 16.96 4.89
N SER A 237 -4.96 15.67 4.80
CA SER A 237 -3.91 14.63 4.83
C SER A 237 -3.52 14.13 3.45
N GLY A 238 -4.11 14.68 2.39
CA GLY A 238 -3.90 14.26 1.01
C GLY A 238 -2.94 15.17 0.24
N SER A 239 -3.01 15.04 -1.09
CA SER A 239 -2.24 15.84 -2.04
C SER A 239 -3.16 16.67 -2.94
N VAL A 240 -2.58 17.68 -3.60
CA VAL A 240 -3.28 18.45 -4.64
C VAL A 240 -3.74 17.53 -5.77
N GLY A 241 -2.89 16.57 -6.18
CA GLY A 241 -3.25 15.59 -7.21
C GLY A 241 -4.44 14.71 -6.85
N ALA A 242 -4.63 14.39 -5.56
CA ALA A 242 -5.81 13.66 -5.11
C ALA A 242 -7.10 14.50 -5.27
N LEU A 243 -7.06 15.78 -4.90
CA LEU A 243 -8.17 16.70 -5.09
C LEU A 243 -8.48 16.90 -6.58
N TYR A 244 -7.47 17.18 -7.39
CA TYR A 244 -7.59 17.34 -8.84
C TYR A 244 -8.16 16.08 -9.50
N GLY A 245 -7.57 14.91 -9.24
CA GLY A 245 -7.99 13.65 -9.81
C GLY A 245 -9.44 13.29 -9.47
N LYS A 246 -9.86 13.49 -8.21
CA LYS A 246 -11.25 13.30 -7.81
C LYS A 246 -12.18 14.26 -8.54
N THR A 247 -11.84 15.53 -8.59
CA THR A 247 -12.66 16.54 -9.29
C THR A 247 -12.81 16.19 -10.77
N LYS A 248 -11.71 15.88 -11.46
CA LYS A 248 -11.70 15.53 -12.88
C LYS A 248 -12.52 14.26 -13.18
N SER A 249 -12.38 13.23 -12.35
CA SER A 249 -13.03 11.94 -12.59
C SER A 249 -14.51 11.88 -12.25
N THR A 250 -15.03 12.83 -11.47
CA THR A 250 -16.42 12.76 -10.98
C THR A 250 -17.25 14.02 -11.21
N MET A 251 -16.63 15.14 -11.59
CA MET A 251 -17.31 16.43 -11.73
C MET A 251 -17.08 17.07 -13.11
N PRO A 252 -18.07 17.82 -13.63
CA PRO A 252 -19.46 17.83 -13.19
C PRO A 252 -20.11 16.44 -13.39
N PRO A 253 -21.09 16.02 -12.56
CA PRO A 253 -21.60 14.64 -12.57
C PRO A 253 -22.31 14.25 -13.86
N ASP A 254 -22.83 15.21 -14.62
CA ASP A 254 -23.46 15.01 -15.93
C ASP A 254 -22.44 14.79 -17.06
N ARG A 255 -21.20 15.23 -16.87
CA ARG A 255 -20.09 15.16 -17.85
C ARG A 255 -18.72 15.06 -17.21
N PRO A 256 -18.41 14.02 -16.42
CA PRO A 256 -17.11 13.87 -15.76
C PRO A 256 -15.96 13.84 -16.76
N GLY A 257 -14.88 14.55 -16.47
CA GLY A 257 -13.68 14.59 -17.31
C GLY A 257 -13.79 15.42 -18.60
N GLN A 258 -14.92 16.09 -18.86
CA GLN A 258 -15.12 16.78 -20.13
C GLN A 258 -14.74 18.27 -20.13
N LEU A 259 -14.38 18.85 -19.00
CA LEU A 259 -13.72 20.15 -19.00
C LEU A 259 -12.28 20.00 -19.49
N SER A 260 -11.69 21.07 -20.01
CA SER A 260 -10.26 21.03 -20.40
C SER A 260 -9.37 20.75 -19.19
N GLU A 261 -8.21 20.17 -19.42
CA GLU A 261 -7.24 19.90 -18.37
C GLU A 261 -6.88 21.17 -17.59
N GLN A 262 -6.64 22.27 -18.29
CA GLN A 262 -6.38 23.56 -17.69
C GLN A 262 -7.54 24.04 -16.83
N SER A 263 -8.77 23.80 -17.24
CA SER A 263 -9.97 24.16 -16.43
C SER A 263 -10.00 23.42 -15.10
N TYR A 264 -9.67 22.13 -15.08
CA TYR A 264 -9.60 21.39 -13.81
C TYR A 264 -8.43 21.85 -12.93
N VAL A 265 -7.30 22.24 -13.52
CA VAL A 265 -6.16 22.79 -12.78
C VAL A 265 -6.51 24.13 -12.15
N ASP A 266 -7.09 25.05 -12.94
CA ASP A 266 -7.52 26.38 -12.46
C ASP A 266 -8.61 26.26 -11.37
N LEU A 267 -9.59 25.37 -11.57
CA LEU A 267 -10.60 25.06 -10.55
C LEU A 267 -9.97 24.54 -9.25
N THR A 268 -8.94 23.69 -9.35
CA THR A 268 -8.22 23.20 -8.18
C THR A 268 -7.53 24.35 -7.45
N ALA A 269 -6.87 25.27 -8.17
CA ALA A 269 -6.27 26.47 -7.59
C ALA A 269 -7.30 27.35 -6.86
N PHE A 270 -8.48 27.54 -7.44
CA PHE A 270 -9.60 28.24 -6.79
C PHE A 270 -10.03 27.55 -5.49
N LEU A 271 -10.24 26.24 -5.50
CA LEU A 271 -10.63 25.51 -4.29
C LEU A 271 -9.56 25.62 -3.20
N LEU A 272 -8.28 25.58 -3.56
CA LEU A 272 -7.17 25.79 -2.63
C LEU A 272 -7.23 27.18 -2.00
N SER A 273 -7.39 28.24 -2.81
CA SER A 273 -7.49 29.62 -2.32
C SER A 273 -8.64 29.80 -1.34
N GLN A 274 -9.81 29.22 -1.64
CA GLN A 274 -10.99 29.28 -0.78
C GLN A 274 -10.84 28.52 0.54
N ASN A 275 -9.86 27.64 0.63
CA ASN A 275 -9.52 26.88 1.84
C ASN A 275 -8.26 27.41 2.54
N GLY A 276 -7.83 28.63 2.22
CA GLY A 276 -6.78 29.37 2.94
C GLY A 276 -5.37 28.90 2.62
N TYR A 277 -5.15 28.33 1.43
CA TYR A 277 -3.81 28.20 0.86
C TYR A 277 -3.47 29.51 0.15
N ALA A 278 -2.27 30.03 0.42
CA ALA A 278 -1.85 31.30 -0.16
C ALA A 278 -1.36 31.09 -1.60
N PRO A 279 -1.71 31.98 -2.53
CA PRO A 279 -1.11 31.98 -3.86
C PRO A 279 0.38 32.30 -3.79
N GLY A 280 1.14 31.69 -4.66
CA GLY A 280 2.58 31.92 -4.88
C GLY A 280 2.82 32.60 -6.22
N THR A 281 4.05 32.47 -6.71
CA THR A 281 4.50 33.05 -7.99
C THR A 281 4.47 32.07 -9.16
N GLY A 282 4.30 30.76 -8.87
CA GLY A 282 4.23 29.71 -9.88
C GLY A 282 2.81 29.21 -10.07
N GLU A 283 2.43 28.93 -11.30
CA GLU A 283 1.15 28.27 -11.59
C GLU A 283 1.15 26.82 -11.07
N LEU A 284 -0.01 26.35 -10.68
CA LEU A 284 -0.25 24.93 -10.42
C LEU A 284 -0.07 24.18 -11.76
N PRO A 285 0.87 23.25 -11.85
CA PRO A 285 1.12 22.51 -13.09
C PRO A 285 -0.02 21.52 -13.38
N SER A 286 -0.24 21.22 -14.66
CA SER A 286 -1.17 20.16 -15.08
C SER A 286 -0.63 18.75 -14.87
N ASP A 287 0.67 18.61 -14.65
CA ASP A 287 1.32 17.33 -14.40
C ASP A 287 0.84 16.71 -13.09
N LEU A 288 0.14 15.59 -13.20
CA LEU A 288 -0.46 14.90 -12.06
C LEU A 288 0.60 14.35 -11.08
N ASP A 289 1.75 13.91 -11.59
CA ASP A 289 2.83 13.37 -10.75
C ASP A 289 3.47 14.48 -9.89
N ILE A 290 3.55 15.69 -10.44
CA ILE A 290 3.98 16.87 -9.68
C ILE A 290 2.92 17.26 -8.65
N GLN A 291 1.65 17.32 -9.03
CA GLN A 291 0.55 17.64 -8.11
C GLN A 291 0.41 16.60 -6.98
N GLN A 292 0.72 15.33 -7.24
CA GLN A 292 0.70 14.28 -6.22
C GLN A 292 1.76 14.49 -5.13
N LYS A 293 2.85 15.19 -5.46
CA LYS A 293 3.92 15.55 -4.51
C LYS A 293 3.61 16.82 -3.71
N MET A 294 2.59 17.58 -4.09
CA MET A 294 2.15 18.79 -3.39
C MET A 294 1.21 18.41 -2.23
N SER A 295 1.70 18.50 -1.00
CA SER A 295 0.92 18.17 0.21
C SER A 295 -0.10 19.26 0.52
N LEU A 296 -1.31 18.83 0.92
CA LEU A 296 -2.36 19.70 1.49
C LEU A 296 -2.27 19.82 3.01
N LYS A 297 -1.26 19.20 3.64
CA LYS A 297 -1.01 19.35 5.06
C LYS A 297 -0.51 20.76 5.37
N LYS A 298 -1.24 21.46 6.25
CA LYS A 298 -0.84 22.77 6.82
C LYS A 298 -0.03 22.57 8.08
#